data_a1d9d84f745e7d1672f13a7d34303edc
#
_entry.id   a1d9d84f745e7d1672f13a7d34303edc
#
_cell.length_a   1.000
_cell.length_b   1.000
_cell.length_c   1.000
_cell.angle_alpha   90.00
_cell.angle_beta   90.00
_cell.angle_gamma   90.00
#
_symmetry.space_group_name_H-M   'P 1'
#
loop_
_entity.id
_entity.type
_entity.pdbx_description
1 polymer ?
#
loop_
_entity_poly.entity_id
_entity_poly.type
_entity_poly.pdbx_seq_one_letter_code
_entity_poly.pdbx_strand_id
1 'polypeptide(L)'
;MGHIITDLKETFRRGNIFIQLIYINVSIFIIGTLINVFLQLFQHSIPDIFGIFALPASFIRFFHQPWSIITYMFMHAGLLHILFNMLWLHWFGSLFLHFFSAKHLRGLYILGGILGGLLYMVCLLYTSDAADD
;
A
#
# COMPACT_ATOMS: atom_id res chain seq x y z
N MET A 1 0.52 -28.95 -2.23
CA MET A 1 0.17 -27.66 -1.59
C MET A 1 0.99 -27.36 -0.34
N GLY A 2 1.26 -28.33 0.56
CA GLY A 2 2.08 -28.10 1.76
C GLY A 2 3.47 -27.54 1.50
N HIS A 3 4.15 -28.00 0.46
CA HIS A 3 5.49 -27.51 0.08
C HIS A 3 5.48 -26.05 -0.35
N ILE A 4 4.51 -25.60 -1.15
CA ILE A 4 4.44 -24.21 -1.63
C ILE A 4 4.27 -23.24 -0.46
N ILE A 5 3.39 -23.55 0.50
CA ILE A 5 3.17 -22.70 1.68
C ILE A 5 4.42 -22.66 2.55
N THR A 6 5.10 -23.80 2.71
CA THR A 6 6.35 -23.86 3.48
C THR A 6 7.44 -23.05 2.80
N ASP A 7 7.60 -23.17 1.49
CA ASP A 7 8.61 -22.44 0.71
C ASP A 7 8.37 -20.92 0.74
N LEU A 8 7.10 -20.50 0.61
CA LEU A 8 6.72 -19.08 0.72
C LEU A 8 7.04 -18.53 2.12
N LYS A 9 6.71 -19.29 3.17
CA LYS A 9 6.98 -18.89 4.56
C LYS A 9 8.48 -18.79 4.82
N GLU A 10 9.27 -19.72 4.30
CA GLU A 10 10.73 -19.68 4.45
C GLU A 10 11.34 -18.51 3.67
N THR A 11 10.89 -18.27 2.43
CA THR A 11 11.35 -17.14 1.62
C THR A 11 11.02 -15.81 2.30
N PHE A 12 9.84 -15.67 2.89
CA PHE A 12 9.47 -14.49 3.67
C PHE A 12 10.38 -14.32 4.89
N ARG A 13 10.61 -15.39 5.65
CA ARG A 13 11.40 -15.33 6.88
C ARG A 13 12.87 -15.06 6.64
N ARG A 14 13.43 -15.61 5.55
CA ARG A 14 14.85 -15.46 5.16
C ARG A 14 15.09 -14.26 4.24
N GLY A 15 14.03 -13.69 3.69
CA GLY A 15 14.11 -12.58 2.75
C GLY A 15 14.57 -11.28 3.41
N ASN A 16 15.19 -10.43 2.60
CA ASN A 16 15.51 -9.06 2.97
C ASN A 16 14.22 -8.26 3.18
N ILE A 17 14.32 -7.11 3.86
CA ILE A 17 13.17 -6.25 4.17
C ILE A 17 12.34 -5.87 2.93
N PHE A 18 12.96 -5.59 1.78
CA PHE A 18 12.23 -5.25 0.57
C PHE A 18 11.42 -6.44 0.04
N ILE A 19 11.92 -7.67 0.16
CA ILE A 19 11.17 -8.90 -0.18
C ILE A 19 9.97 -9.07 0.75
N GLN A 20 10.14 -8.85 2.04
CA GLN A 20 9.05 -8.90 3.01
C GLN A 20 7.96 -7.87 2.70
N LEU A 21 8.34 -6.64 2.36
CA LEU A 21 7.42 -5.59 1.95
C LEU A 21 6.67 -5.95 0.65
N ILE A 22 7.36 -6.55 -0.33
CA ILE A 22 6.72 -7.04 -1.57
C ILE A 22 5.65 -8.10 -1.24
N TYR A 23 5.98 -9.09 -0.40
CA TYR A 23 5.02 -10.12 0.01
C TYR A 23 3.78 -9.54 0.71
N ILE A 24 3.98 -8.57 1.61
CA ILE A 24 2.89 -7.90 2.31
C ILE A 24 1.98 -7.18 1.30
N ASN A 25 2.55 -6.36 0.43
CA ASN A 25 1.80 -5.61 -0.58
C ASN A 25 1.02 -6.53 -1.53
N VAL A 26 1.68 -7.56 -2.06
CA VAL A 26 1.04 -8.53 -2.98
C VAL A 26 -0.06 -9.32 -2.27
N SER A 27 0.15 -9.74 -1.02
CA SER A 27 -0.85 -10.47 -0.24
C SER A 27 -2.09 -9.61 0.02
N ILE A 28 -1.91 -8.36 0.41
CA ILE A 28 -3.02 -7.41 0.62
C ILE A 28 -3.77 -7.17 -0.68
N PHE A 29 -3.07 -7.01 -1.81
CA PHE A 29 -3.68 -6.82 -3.11
C PHE A 29 -4.52 -8.03 -3.54
N ILE A 30 -4.00 -9.25 -3.40
CA ILE A 30 -4.71 -10.48 -3.77
C ILE A 30 -5.96 -10.66 -2.89
N ILE A 31 -5.81 -10.54 -1.56
CA ILE A 31 -6.92 -10.68 -0.62
C ILE A 31 -7.99 -9.63 -0.90
N GLY A 32 -7.60 -8.37 -1.07
CA GLY A 32 -8.52 -7.28 -1.37
C GLY A 32 -9.27 -7.49 -2.68
N THR A 33 -8.56 -7.94 -3.73
CA THR A 33 -9.18 -8.25 -5.03
C THR A 33 -10.18 -9.41 -4.91
N LEU A 34 -9.83 -10.48 -4.19
CA LEU A 34 -10.73 -11.61 -3.98
C LEU A 34 -11.98 -11.21 -3.21
N ILE A 35 -11.84 -10.42 -2.15
CA ILE A 35 -12.98 -9.88 -1.39
C ILE A 35 -13.86 -9.03 -2.31
N ASN A 36 -13.29 -8.15 -3.09
CA ASN A 36 -14.04 -7.28 -4.00
C ASN A 36 -14.83 -8.09 -5.04
N VAL A 37 -14.20 -9.08 -5.68
CA VAL A 37 -14.87 -9.99 -6.63
C VAL A 37 -15.99 -10.76 -5.94
N PHE A 38 -15.76 -11.30 -4.75
CA PHE A 38 -16.78 -12.00 -3.99
C PHE A 38 -18.00 -11.12 -3.70
N LEU A 39 -17.77 -9.88 -3.22
CA LEU A 39 -18.83 -8.94 -2.92
C LEU A 39 -19.64 -8.55 -4.18
N GLN A 40 -18.97 -8.37 -5.31
CA GLN A 40 -19.64 -8.09 -6.58
C GLN A 40 -20.51 -9.26 -7.05
N LEU A 41 -20.01 -10.49 -6.94
CA LEU A 41 -20.76 -11.70 -7.35
C LEU A 41 -22.02 -11.93 -6.52
N PHE A 42 -21.99 -11.63 -5.24
CA PHE A 42 -23.12 -11.81 -4.34
C PHE A 42 -23.98 -10.57 -4.17
N GLN A 43 -23.75 -9.54 -4.98
CA GLN A 43 -24.51 -8.26 -4.99
C GLN A 43 -24.67 -7.65 -3.58
N HIS A 44 -23.72 -7.88 -2.72
CA HIS A 44 -23.70 -7.23 -1.42
C HIS A 44 -23.24 -5.79 -1.60
N SER A 45 -24.14 -4.84 -1.42
CA SER A 45 -23.83 -3.43 -1.24
C SER A 45 -23.23 -3.23 0.15
N ILE A 46 -21.99 -3.68 0.33
CA ILE A 46 -21.23 -3.33 1.52
C ILE A 46 -20.65 -1.93 1.30
N PRO A 47 -20.69 -1.06 2.32
CA PRO A 47 -19.99 0.22 2.25
C PRO A 47 -18.56 -0.01 1.75
N ASP A 48 -18.06 0.91 0.96
CA ASP A 48 -16.74 0.84 0.35
C ASP A 48 -15.65 0.50 1.40
N ILE A 49 -15.42 -0.80 1.61
CA ILE A 49 -14.41 -1.30 2.56
C ILE A 49 -13.04 -0.73 2.21
N PHE A 50 -12.78 -0.55 0.90
CA PHE A 50 -11.52 0.02 0.45
C PHE A 50 -11.40 1.50 0.82
N GLY A 51 -12.52 2.25 0.86
CA GLY A 51 -12.54 3.63 1.29
C GLY A 51 -12.13 3.84 2.74
N ILE A 52 -12.28 2.81 3.60
CA ILE A 52 -11.83 2.86 4.99
C ILE A 52 -10.29 2.81 5.08
N PHE A 53 -9.64 2.13 4.15
CA PHE A 53 -8.18 1.97 4.13
C PHE A 53 -7.48 2.97 3.21
N ALA A 54 -8.21 3.55 2.26
CA ALA A 54 -7.68 4.55 1.34
C ALA A 54 -7.53 5.91 2.05
N LEU A 55 -6.53 6.68 1.60
CA LEU A 55 -6.31 8.03 2.12
C LEU A 55 -7.38 8.97 1.55
N PRO A 56 -8.21 9.63 2.39
CA PRO A 56 -9.22 10.54 1.90
C PRO A 56 -8.61 11.85 1.39
N ALA A 57 -9.24 12.48 0.41
CA ALA A 57 -8.86 13.79 -0.09
C ALA A 57 -9.11 14.92 0.92
N SER A 58 -10.05 14.73 1.84
CA SER A 58 -10.47 15.73 2.83
C SER A 58 -9.79 15.54 4.17
N PHE A 59 -9.22 16.60 4.72
CA PHE A 59 -8.66 16.60 6.08
C PHE A 59 -9.70 16.24 7.14
N ILE A 60 -10.94 16.70 6.99
CA ILE A 60 -12.01 16.38 7.92
C ILE A 60 -12.26 14.87 7.96
N ARG A 61 -12.36 14.23 6.80
CA ARG A 61 -12.49 12.76 6.74
C ARG A 61 -11.24 12.05 7.26
N PHE A 62 -10.06 12.60 7.02
CA PHE A 62 -8.82 12.05 7.55
C PHE A 62 -8.82 11.99 9.09
N PHE A 63 -9.30 13.01 9.77
CA PHE A 63 -9.39 12.99 11.24
C PHE A 63 -10.32 11.90 11.78
N HIS A 64 -11.29 11.44 10.98
CA HIS A 64 -12.16 10.31 11.35
C HIS A 64 -11.54 8.93 11.01
N GLN A 65 -10.54 8.90 10.13
CA GLN A 65 -9.82 7.67 9.76
C GLN A 65 -8.30 7.89 9.70
N PRO A 66 -7.66 8.29 10.82
CA PRO A 66 -6.23 8.66 10.82
C PRO A 66 -5.29 7.50 10.48
N TRP A 67 -5.71 6.25 10.68
CA TRP A 67 -4.96 5.05 10.27
C TRP A 67 -4.71 5.00 8.76
N SER A 68 -5.52 5.68 7.96
CA SER A 68 -5.42 5.66 6.49
C SER A 68 -4.09 6.20 5.98
N ILE A 69 -3.39 7.04 6.76
CA ILE A 69 -2.05 7.54 6.39
C ILE A 69 -1.00 6.42 6.30
N ILE A 70 -1.25 5.29 6.96
CA ILE A 70 -0.39 4.10 6.89
C ILE A 70 -1.00 3.07 5.94
N THR A 71 -2.30 2.77 6.07
CA THR A 71 -2.95 1.69 5.32
C THR A 71 -2.96 1.94 3.81
N TYR A 72 -3.11 3.21 3.36
CA TYR A 72 -3.11 3.54 1.94
C TYR A 72 -1.81 3.14 1.22
N MET A 73 -0.68 3.09 1.95
CA MET A 73 0.63 2.73 1.40
C MET A 73 0.66 1.31 0.81
N PHE A 74 -0.24 0.46 1.28
CA PHE A 74 -0.38 -0.94 0.85
C PHE A 74 -1.55 -1.15 -0.14
N MET A 75 -2.30 -0.08 -0.44
CA MET A 75 -3.45 -0.15 -1.34
C MET A 75 -3.02 0.14 -2.77
N HIS A 76 -3.42 -0.73 -3.70
CA HIS A 76 -3.08 -0.60 -5.11
C HIS A 76 -4.35 -0.68 -5.96
N ALA A 77 -4.51 0.29 -6.85
CA ALA A 77 -5.71 0.43 -7.67
C ALA A 77 -5.81 -0.60 -8.81
N GLY A 78 -4.72 -1.27 -9.17
CA GLY A 78 -4.72 -2.26 -10.24
C GLY A 78 -3.42 -3.01 -10.39
N LEU A 79 -3.46 -4.04 -11.26
CA LEU A 79 -2.34 -4.98 -11.45
C LEU A 79 -1.06 -4.28 -11.94
N LEU A 80 -1.16 -3.36 -12.90
CA LEU A 80 0.01 -2.65 -13.40
C LEU A 80 0.61 -1.73 -12.34
N HIS A 81 -0.24 -1.09 -11.53
CA HIS A 81 0.20 -0.22 -10.45
C HIS A 81 1.03 -0.99 -9.42
N ILE A 82 0.52 -2.13 -8.92
CA ILE A 82 1.29 -2.95 -7.98
C ILE A 82 2.55 -3.53 -8.63
N LEU A 83 2.47 -3.98 -9.89
CA LEU A 83 3.62 -4.54 -10.60
C LEU A 83 4.78 -3.54 -10.66
N PHE A 84 4.54 -2.33 -11.14
CA PHE A 84 5.59 -1.30 -11.23
C PHE A 84 6.10 -0.88 -9.86
N ASN A 85 5.23 -0.70 -8.87
CA ASN A 85 5.66 -0.37 -7.51
C ASN A 85 6.55 -1.46 -6.91
N MET A 86 6.20 -2.73 -7.11
CA MET A 86 7.01 -3.84 -6.58
C MET A 86 8.34 -4.00 -7.32
N LEU A 87 8.38 -3.74 -8.64
CA LEU A 87 9.63 -3.72 -9.39
C LEU A 87 10.57 -2.60 -8.89
N TRP A 88 10.03 -1.39 -8.71
CA TRP A 88 10.80 -0.28 -8.14
C TRP A 88 11.29 -0.59 -6.73
N LEU A 89 10.44 -1.15 -5.89
CA LEU A 89 10.82 -1.55 -4.53
C LEU A 89 11.92 -2.63 -4.55
N HIS A 90 11.82 -3.60 -5.45
CA HIS A 90 12.84 -4.64 -5.60
C HIS A 90 14.19 -4.05 -6.03
N TRP A 91 14.22 -3.26 -7.09
CA TRP A 91 15.47 -2.72 -7.62
C TRP A 91 16.10 -1.70 -6.68
N PHE A 92 15.34 -0.69 -6.26
CA PHE A 92 15.87 0.35 -5.38
C PHE A 92 16.06 -0.16 -3.96
N GLY A 93 15.22 -1.04 -3.45
CA GLY A 93 15.40 -1.66 -2.14
C GLY A 93 16.67 -2.52 -2.09
N SER A 94 16.92 -3.29 -3.14
CA SER A 94 18.16 -4.06 -3.26
C SER A 94 19.38 -3.14 -3.32
N LEU A 95 19.35 -2.10 -4.16
CA LEU A 95 20.44 -1.13 -4.26
C LEU A 95 20.65 -0.38 -2.93
N PHE A 96 19.58 0.04 -2.29
CA PHE A 96 19.62 0.75 -1.01
C PHE A 96 20.31 -0.07 0.09
N LEU A 97 20.02 -1.37 0.15
CA LEU A 97 20.62 -2.26 1.15
C LEU A 97 22.12 -2.53 0.95
N HIS A 98 22.71 -2.16 -0.19
CA HIS A 98 24.16 -2.17 -0.36
C HIS A 98 24.84 -1.06 0.46
N PHE A 99 24.17 0.04 0.71
CA PHE A 99 24.75 1.21 1.37
C PHE A 99 24.15 1.43 2.78
N PHE A 100 22.92 0.96 3.01
CA PHE A 100 22.17 1.23 4.24
C PHE A 100 21.58 -0.06 4.82
N SER A 101 21.22 -0.02 6.10
CA SER A 101 20.64 -1.17 6.78
C SER A 101 19.12 -1.31 6.53
N ALA A 102 18.60 -2.51 6.83
CA ALA A 102 17.15 -2.78 6.77
C ALA A 102 16.31 -1.82 7.64
N LYS A 103 16.87 -1.36 8.77
CA LYS A 103 16.22 -0.36 9.64
C LYS A 103 16.00 0.96 8.91
N HIS A 104 16.99 1.42 8.14
CA HIS A 104 16.88 2.64 7.35
C HIS A 104 15.87 2.50 6.23
N LEU A 105 15.82 1.35 5.55
CA LEU A 105 14.83 1.11 4.49
C LEU A 105 13.39 1.09 5.04
N ARG A 106 13.16 0.45 6.19
CA ARG A 106 11.84 0.51 6.86
C ARG A 106 11.44 1.93 7.22
N GLY A 107 12.38 2.68 7.82
CA GLY A 107 12.15 4.08 8.17
C GLY A 107 11.83 4.94 6.95
N LEU A 108 12.60 4.78 5.88
CA LEU A 108 12.38 5.50 4.63
C LEU A 108 11.03 5.14 3.98
N TYR A 109 10.65 3.86 3.99
CA TYR A 109 9.36 3.40 3.45
C TYR A 109 8.19 4.05 4.19
N ILE A 110 8.18 4.00 5.52
CA ILE A 110 7.11 4.57 6.34
C ILE A 110 7.09 6.10 6.24
N LEU A 111 8.25 6.75 6.42
CA LEU A 111 8.35 8.20 6.37
C LEU A 111 7.99 8.75 4.98
N GLY A 112 8.49 8.11 3.93
CA GLY A 112 8.16 8.46 2.55
C GLY A 112 6.67 8.32 2.26
N GLY A 113 6.03 7.26 2.76
CA GLY A 113 4.59 7.07 2.66
C GLY A 113 3.80 8.16 3.38
N ILE A 114 4.15 8.47 4.62
CA ILE A 114 3.50 9.55 5.40
C ILE A 114 3.62 10.90 4.69
N LEU A 115 4.84 11.28 4.31
CA LEU A 115 5.09 12.54 3.61
C LEU A 115 4.39 12.61 2.25
N GLY A 116 4.41 11.53 1.48
CA GLY A 116 3.71 11.41 0.22
C GLY A 116 2.19 11.54 0.38
N GLY A 117 1.61 10.93 1.40
CA GLY A 117 0.19 11.06 1.71
C GLY A 117 -0.21 12.47 2.13
N LEU A 118 0.59 13.11 2.97
CA LEU A 118 0.36 14.50 3.36
C LEU A 118 0.45 15.44 2.16
N LEU A 119 1.44 15.26 1.30
CA LEU A 119 1.59 16.04 0.08
C LEU A 119 0.41 15.84 -0.87
N TYR A 120 -0.05 14.60 -1.04
CA TYR A 120 -1.25 14.28 -1.82
C TYR A 120 -2.49 15.05 -1.31
N MET A 121 -2.73 15.04 0.01
CA MET A 121 -3.86 15.75 0.61
C MET A 121 -3.75 17.27 0.41
N VAL A 122 -2.57 17.85 0.56
CA VAL A 122 -2.34 19.28 0.34
C VAL A 122 -2.54 19.65 -1.13
N CYS A 123 -2.04 18.85 -2.07
CA CYS A 123 -2.25 19.07 -3.51
C CYS A 123 -3.73 19.04 -3.90
N LEU A 124 -4.49 18.07 -3.35
CA LEU A 124 -5.92 17.97 -3.64
C LEU A 124 -6.71 19.13 -3.04
N LEU A 125 -6.36 19.58 -1.82
CA LEU A 125 -6.99 20.75 -1.22
C LEU A 125 -6.78 21.98 -2.12
N TYR A 126 -5.55 22.21 -2.56
CA TYR A 126 -5.23 23.35 -3.43
C TYR A 126 -5.95 23.28 -4.79
N THR A 127 -6.05 22.09 -5.40
CA THR A 127 -6.73 21.94 -6.69
C THR A 127 -8.26 22.04 -6.58
N SER A 128 -8.86 21.62 -5.47
CA SER A 128 -10.30 21.77 -5.24
C SER A 128 -10.66 23.24 -5.01
N ASP A 129 -9.88 23.96 -4.23
CA ASP A 129 -10.10 25.39 -4.01
C ASP A 129 -9.96 26.21 -5.32
N ALA A 130 -9.04 25.82 -6.20
CA ALA A 130 -8.88 26.45 -7.51
C ALA A 130 -10.01 26.15 -8.49
N ALA A 131 -10.73 25.03 -8.31
CA ALA A 131 -11.87 24.68 -9.14
C ALA A 131 -13.17 25.39 -8.72
N ASP A 132 -13.24 25.86 -7.45
CA ASP A 132 -14.38 26.62 -6.91
C ASP A 132 -14.28 28.13 -7.17
N ASP A 133 -13.11 28.62 -7.60
CA ASP A 133 -12.86 29.99 -8.05
C ASP A 133 -13.11 30.13 -9.56
#